data_2d9a5a1069c497bdf478af56ff705c81
#
_entry.id   2d9a5a1069c497bdf478af56ff705c81
#
_cell.length_a   1.000
_cell.length_b   1.000
_cell.length_c   1.000
_cell.angle_alpha   90.00
_cell.angle_beta   90.00
_cell.angle_gamma   90.00
#
_symmetry.space_group_name_H-M   'P 1'
#
loop_
_entity.id
_entity.type
_entity.pdbx_description
1 polymer ?
#
loop_
_entity_poly.entity_id
_entity_poly.type
_entity_poly.pdbx_seq_one_letter_code
_entity_poly.pdbx_strand_id
1 'polypeptide(L)'
;MGTLLQVKGLRTRFYTQDGVVNAVNGVDLHVDEGETLGIVGESGCGKSVSVLSIMRLIPQPPGRIVGGEVWFDGRDLLRIDEAEMRHVRGNKIAMVFQDPMTSLNPVLTINQQVSEALQLHLGMDKAQARKRTIELLEMVNIPRAADRVDDYPHQFSGGMRQRVMIAMGLSCNPQLLIADEPTTALDVTIQAQILDIVKRLKRELGMAIIWITHDLGVVAGLADRVVVMYAGYVIEHAEVKDLYADPRHPYTLGLLRSIPRLDAERKAKLTPIEGLPPDLIDMPPGCPFAPRCAYAIERCLVENPTLQTVARRHEVACWVDVTAGRE
;
A
#
# COMPACT_ATOMS: atom_id res chain seq x y z
N MET A 1 -12.17 18.84 1.36
CA MET A 1 -10.95 18.13 1.73
C MET A 1 -9.95 18.38 0.60
N GLY A 2 -8.72 18.73 0.92
CA GLY A 2 -7.67 18.98 -0.07
C GLY A 2 -6.95 17.69 -0.44
N THR A 3 -6.35 17.65 -1.63
CA THR A 3 -5.49 16.53 -2.02
C THR A 3 -4.16 16.65 -1.28
N LEU A 4 -3.84 15.66 -0.44
CA LEU A 4 -2.63 15.60 0.37
C LEU A 4 -1.44 15.07 -0.44
N LEU A 5 -1.65 13.98 -1.19
CA LEU A 5 -0.66 13.36 -2.06
C LEU A 5 -1.23 13.23 -3.48
N GLN A 6 -0.45 13.62 -4.48
CA GLN A 6 -0.79 13.42 -5.89
C GLN A 6 0.42 12.84 -6.62
N VAL A 7 0.24 11.68 -7.25
CA VAL A 7 1.24 11.00 -8.08
C VAL A 7 0.77 11.07 -9.53
N LYS A 8 1.66 11.51 -10.43
CA LYS A 8 1.38 11.66 -11.86
C LYS A 8 2.42 10.95 -12.69
N GLY A 9 2.00 10.00 -13.52
CA GLY A 9 2.82 9.33 -14.50
C GLY A 9 4.06 8.65 -13.94
N LEU A 10 4.02 8.18 -12.68
CA LEU A 10 5.17 7.59 -11.99
C LEU A 10 5.69 6.36 -12.73
N ARG A 11 7.02 6.33 -12.99
CA ARG A 11 7.68 5.24 -13.70
C ARG A 11 8.93 4.81 -12.96
N THR A 12 9.04 3.50 -12.67
CA THR A 12 10.21 2.92 -12.00
C THR A 12 10.67 1.67 -12.74
N ARG A 13 11.96 1.57 -13.00
CA ARG A 13 12.60 0.45 -13.68
C ARG A 13 13.75 -0.10 -12.85
N PHE A 14 14.00 -1.41 -13.02
CA PHE A 14 15.19 -2.06 -12.47
C PHE A 14 16.04 -2.60 -13.62
N TYR A 15 17.32 -2.22 -13.62
CA TYR A 15 18.29 -2.62 -14.63
C TYR A 15 19.06 -3.83 -14.12
N THR A 16 18.62 -5.02 -14.50
CA THR A 16 19.21 -6.30 -14.09
C THR A 16 20.07 -6.91 -15.18
N GLN A 17 20.78 -7.99 -14.89
CA GLN A 17 21.56 -8.72 -15.89
C GLN A 17 20.67 -9.37 -16.96
N ASP A 18 19.44 -9.76 -16.60
CA ASP A 18 18.49 -10.43 -17.48
C ASP A 18 17.70 -9.44 -18.36
N GLY A 19 17.73 -8.15 -18.03
CA GLY A 19 17.01 -7.12 -18.77
C GLY A 19 16.46 -6.00 -17.90
N VAL A 20 15.60 -5.16 -18.47
CA VAL A 20 14.99 -4.02 -17.80
C VAL A 20 13.59 -4.39 -17.32
N VAL A 21 13.43 -4.54 -16.00
CA VAL A 21 12.14 -4.81 -15.36
C VAL A 21 11.33 -3.51 -15.28
N ASN A 22 10.18 -3.47 -15.93
CA ASN A 22 9.27 -2.33 -15.94
C ASN A 22 8.27 -2.43 -14.77
N ALA A 23 8.72 -2.11 -13.56
CA ALA A 23 7.98 -2.38 -12.34
C ALA A 23 6.80 -1.40 -12.08
N VAL A 24 6.90 -0.15 -12.55
CA VAL A 24 5.85 0.89 -12.44
C VAL A 24 5.78 1.63 -13.77
N ASN A 25 4.59 1.70 -14.38
CA ASN A 25 4.39 2.05 -15.78
C ASN A 25 3.41 3.21 -15.97
N GLY A 26 3.71 4.38 -15.41
CA GLY A 26 2.86 5.55 -15.53
C GLY A 26 1.69 5.52 -14.57
N VAL A 27 1.97 5.27 -13.30
CA VAL A 27 0.95 5.22 -12.24
C VAL A 27 0.50 6.63 -11.89
N ASP A 28 -0.82 6.82 -11.97
CA ASP A 28 -1.54 8.00 -11.50
C ASP A 28 -2.40 7.60 -10.29
N LEU A 29 -2.24 8.33 -9.18
CA LEU A 29 -3.08 8.18 -8.00
C LEU A 29 -3.06 9.45 -7.15
N HIS A 30 -4.06 9.62 -6.31
CA HIS A 30 -4.07 10.67 -5.30
C HIS A 30 -4.65 10.16 -3.99
N VAL A 31 -4.34 10.86 -2.91
CA VAL A 31 -4.88 10.63 -1.57
C VAL A 31 -5.32 11.98 -1.01
N ASP A 32 -6.56 12.06 -0.56
CA ASP A 32 -7.09 13.24 0.08
C ASP A 32 -6.79 13.25 1.59
N GLU A 33 -6.87 14.41 2.24
CA GLU A 33 -6.68 14.53 3.69
C GLU A 33 -7.66 13.61 4.44
N GLY A 34 -7.14 12.82 5.38
CA GLY A 34 -7.92 11.88 6.19
C GLY A 34 -8.51 10.69 5.43
N GLU A 35 -8.20 10.53 4.15
CA GLU A 35 -8.65 9.41 3.33
C GLU A 35 -7.84 8.13 3.61
N THR A 36 -8.48 6.96 3.44
CA THR A 36 -7.77 5.68 3.30
C THR A 36 -7.87 5.20 1.86
N LEU A 37 -6.74 5.14 1.16
CA LEU A 37 -6.63 4.56 -0.17
C LEU A 37 -6.11 3.12 -0.07
N GLY A 38 -6.90 2.14 -0.51
CA GLY A 38 -6.46 0.77 -0.69
C GLY A 38 -5.72 0.60 -2.02
N ILE A 39 -4.57 -0.07 -2.03
CA ILE A 39 -3.89 -0.48 -3.27
C ILE A 39 -3.83 -2.01 -3.27
N VAL A 40 -4.48 -2.63 -4.26
CA VAL A 40 -4.62 -4.09 -4.35
C VAL A 40 -4.10 -4.65 -5.67
N GLY A 41 -3.78 -5.95 -5.67
CA GLY A 41 -3.32 -6.69 -6.84
C GLY A 41 -2.45 -7.88 -6.43
N GLU A 42 -2.15 -8.77 -7.38
CA GLU A 42 -1.29 -9.94 -7.15
C GLU A 42 0.13 -9.53 -6.73
N SER A 43 0.88 -10.47 -6.15
CA SER A 43 2.30 -10.25 -5.83
C SER A 43 3.09 -9.89 -7.10
N GLY A 44 4.06 -8.98 -6.97
CA GLY A 44 4.88 -8.54 -8.11
C GLY A 44 4.23 -7.52 -9.06
N CYS A 45 2.97 -7.12 -8.86
CA CYS A 45 2.29 -6.16 -9.76
C CYS A 45 2.72 -4.69 -9.60
N GLY A 46 3.71 -4.37 -8.75
CA GLY A 46 4.27 -3.02 -8.62
C GLY A 46 3.77 -2.19 -7.43
N LYS A 47 2.90 -2.72 -6.55
CA LYS A 47 2.33 -1.99 -5.38
C LYS A 47 3.41 -1.39 -4.47
N SER A 48 4.25 -2.25 -3.88
CA SER A 48 5.33 -1.85 -2.97
C SER A 48 6.36 -0.96 -3.67
N VAL A 49 6.69 -1.27 -4.94
CA VAL A 49 7.61 -0.44 -5.73
C VAL A 49 7.05 0.96 -5.94
N SER A 50 5.75 1.12 -6.14
CA SER A 50 5.12 2.43 -6.29
C SER A 50 5.28 3.30 -5.04
N VAL A 51 4.99 2.76 -3.85
CA VAL A 51 5.13 3.53 -2.61
C VAL A 51 6.59 3.75 -2.20
N LEU A 52 7.47 2.78 -2.45
CA LEU A 52 8.92 2.97 -2.27
C LEU A 52 9.47 4.04 -3.21
N SER A 53 8.91 4.18 -4.42
CA SER A 53 9.27 5.25 -5.35
C SER A 53 8.78 6.62 -4.86
N ILE A 54 7.55 6.71 -4.33
CA ILE A 54 7.02 7.92 -3.67
C ILE A 54 7.97 8.37 -2.56
N MET A 55 8.43 7.43 -1.74
CA MET A 55 9.35 7.68 -0.62
C MET A 55 10.82 7.80 -1.03
N ARG A 56 11.16 7.63 -2.33
CA ARG A 56 12.54 7.58 -2.84
C ARG A 56 13.42 6.57 -2.09
N LEU A 57 12.84 5.40 -1.75
CA LEU A 57 13.50 4.30 -1.06
C LEU A 57 13.91 3.15 -1.99
N ILE A 58 13.77 3.34 -3.29
CA ILE A 58 14.23 2.36 -4.29
C ILE A 58 15.77 2.27 -4.25
N PRO A 59 16.36 1.08 -4.04
CA PRO A 59 17.80 0.89 -4.07
C PRO A 59 18.40 1.28 -5.43
N GLN A 60 19.40 2.11 -5.45
CA GLN A 60 20.09 2.59 -6.66
C GLN A 60 21.59 2.27 -6.59
N PRO A 61 22.12 1.35 -7.43
CA PRO A 61 21.47 0.43 -8.35
C PRO A 61 20.75 -0.73 -7.64
N PRO A 62 19.92 -1.58 -8.32
CA PRO A 62 19.61 -1.59 -9.76
C PRO A 62 18.39 -0.74 -10.14
N GLY A 63 17.61 -0.23 -9.17
CA GLY A 63 16.38 0.50 -9.43
C GLY A 63 16.63 1.96 -9.82
N ARG A 64 15.70 2.52 -10.61
CA ARG A 64 15.70 3.94 -10.97
C ARG A 64 14.28 4.45 -11.21
N ILE A 65 13.92 5.57 -10.59
CA ILE A 65 12.72 6.34 -10.95
C ILE A 65 13.06 7.08 -12.24
N VAL A 66 12.36 6.75 -13.34
CA VAL A 66 12.68 7.24 -14.68
C VAL A 66 11.70 8.29 -15.19
N GLY A 67 10.63 8.57 -14.45
CA GLY A 67 9.65 9.60 -14.81
C GLY A 67 8.53 9.75 -13.80
N GLY A 68 7.75 10.80 -13.98
CA GLY A 68 6.61 11.15 -13.15
C GLY A 68 6.88 12.29 -12.20
N GLU A 69 5.84 12.63 -11.42
CA GLU A 69 5.84 13.66 -10.38
C GLU A 69 5.14 13.11 -9.13
N VAL A 70 5.61 13.52 -7.95
CA VAL A 70 5.02 13.14 -6.65
C VAL A 70 4.84 14.40 -5.81
N TRP A 71 3.65 14.95 -5.85
CA TRP A 71 3.28 16.16 -5.12
C TRP A 71 2.74 15.80 -3.73
N PHE A 72 3.38 16.31 -2.69
CA PHE A 72 2.94 16.19 -1.32
C PHE A 72 3.00 17.55 -0.65
N ASP A 73 1.89 18.00 -0.07
CA ASP A 73 1.79 19.33 0.57
C ASP A 73 2.34 20.45 -0.33
N GLY A 74 2.02 20.40 -1.66
CA GLY A 74 2.41 21.39 -2.67
C GLY A 74 3.88 21.31 -3.13
N ARG A 75 4.64 20.27 -2.74
CA ARG A 75 6.04 20.06 -3.13
C ARG A 75 6.22 18.78 -3.93
N ASP A 76 6.99 18.83 -5.02
CA ASP A 76 7.35 17.62 -5.75
C ASP A 76 8.49 16.87 -5.05
N LEU A 77 8.15 15.76 -4.39
CA LEU A 77 9.10 14.95 -3.61
C LEU A 77 10.23 14.35 -4.46
N LEU A 78 10.05 14.23 -5.79
CA LEU A 78 11.11 13.72 -6.66
C LEU A 78 12.17 14.78 -6.96
N ARG A 79 11.88 16.07 -6.69
CA ARG A 79 12.76 17.21 -7.02
C ARG A 79 13.38 17.90 -5.80
N ILE A 80 12.83 17.69 -4.59
CA ILE A 80 13.45 18.23 -3.36
C ILE A 80 14.80 17.55 -3.09
N ASP A 81 15.67 18.22 -2.38
CA ASP A 81 16.96 17.67 -2.00
C ASP A 81 16.83 16.55 -0.93
N GLU A 82 17.90 15.85 -0.64
CA GLU A 82 17.89 14.72 0.30
C GLU A 82 17.71 15.16 1.75
N ALA A 83 18.16 16.37 2.11
CA ALA A 83 17.96 16.91 3.45
C ALA A 83 16.48 17.21 3.71
N GLU A 84 15.80 17.84 2.75
CA GLU A 84 14.36 18.06 2.80
C GLU A 84 13.59 16.72 2.81
N MET A 85 14.00 15.73 1.98
CA MET A 85 13.36 14.42 1.96
C MET A 85 13.50 13.67 3.29
N ARG A 86 14.63 13.81 4.02
CA ARG A 86 14.77 13.27 5.37
C ARG A 86 13.78 13.89 6.37
N HIS A 87 13.45 15.17 6.23
CA HIS A 87 12.40 15.79 7.04
C HIS A 87 10.99 15.31 6.69
N VAL A 88 10.76 14.85 5.47
CA VAL A 88 9.47 14.25 5.08
C VAL A 88 9.34 12.83 5.63
N ARG A 89 10.38 12.00 5.43
CA ARG A 89 10.41 10.60 5.88
C ARG A 89 10.37 10.50 7.41
N GLY A 90 9.43 9.72 7.92
CA GLY A 90 9.24 9.47 9.35
C GLY A 90 8.57 10.61 10.12
N ASN A 91 8.51 11.83 9.57
CA ASN A 91 7.86 12.98 10.17
C ASN A 91 6.49 13.26 9.51
N LYS A 92 6.49 13.60 8.22
CA LYS A 92 5.27 13.94 7.47
C LYS A 92 4.61 12.72 6.84
N ILE A 93 5.45 11.84 6.26
CA ILE A 93 5.03 10.56 5.69
C ILE A 93 5.78 9.47 6.43
N ALA A 94 5.05 8.55 7.04
CA ALA A 94 5.61 7.37 7.67
C ALA A 94 5.29 6.11 6.86
N MET A 95 6.14 5.10 6.99
CA MET A 95 5.96 3.82 6.31
C MET A 95 6.08 2.65 7.31
N VAL A 96 5.12 1.74 7.26
CA VAL A 96 5.14 0.43 7.93
C VAL A 96 5.41 -0.63 6.87
N PHE A 97 6.53 -1.32 6.99
CA PHE A 97 6.97 -2.34 6.05
C PHE A 97 6.30 -3.70 6.30
N GLN A 98 6.35 -4.57 5.31
CA GLN A 98 5.70 -5.87 5.29
C GLN A 98 6.16 -6.80 6.41
N ASP A 99 7.49 -6.90 6.65
CA ASP A 99 8.06 -7.88 7.58
C ASP A 99 8.68 -7.18 8.81
N PRO A 100 8.09 -7.37 10.00
CA PRO A 100 8.64 -6.82 11.23
C PRO A 100 9.96 -7.47 11.67
N MET A 101 10.28 -8.67 11.14
CA MET A 101 11.53 -9.37 11.49
C MET A 101 12.76 -8.74 10.86
N THR A 102 12.59 -8.17 9.66
CA THR A 102 13.66 -7.50 8.93
C THR A 102 13.70 -5.99 9.19
N SER A 103 12.57 -5.41 9.63
CA SER A 103 12.45 -3.96 9.85
C SER A 103 12.89 -3.53 11.24
N LEU A 104 12.71 -4.36 12.27
CA LEU A 104 13.19 -4.07 13.62
C LEU A 104 14.63 -4.57 13.78
N ASN A 105 15.52 -3.69 14.27
CA ASN A 105 16.90 -4.06 14.56
C ASN A 105 16.96 -4.95 15.83
N PRO A 106 17.40 -6.23 15.73
CA PRO A 106 17.35 -7.18 16.85
C PRO A 106 18.29 -6.87 18.01
N VAL A 107 19.29 -6.01 17.81
CA VAL A 107 20.30 -5.63 18.84
C VAL A 107 20.00 -4.29 19.52
N LEU A 108 18.91 -3.62 19.13
CA LEU A 108 18.43 -2.40 19.77
C LEU A 108 17.12 -2.66 20.53
N THR A 109 16.95 -2.00 21.67
CA THR A 109 15.69 -2.08 22.43
C THR A 109 14.55 -1.38 21.67
N ILE A 110 13.32 -1.70 22.00
CA ILE A 110 12.13 -1.03 21.43
C ILE A 110 12.19 0.48 21.71
N ASN A 111 12.56 0.86 22.93
CA ASN A 111 12.75 2.27 23.29
C ASN A 111 13.73 2.99 22.35
N GLN A 112 14.90 2.40 22.13
CA GLN A 112 15.91 3.01 21.25
C GLN A 112 15.37 3.24 19.84
N GLN A 113 14.65 2.28 19.28
CA GLN A 113 14.16 2.35 17.91
C GLN A 113 12.99 3.33 17.76
N VAL A 114 12.03 3.33 18.68
CA VAL A 114 10.88 4.25 18.61
C VAL A 114 11.29 5.68 18.96
N SER A 115 12.17 5.86 19.96
CA SER A 115 12.58 7.17 20.40
C SER A 115 13.54 7.90 19.43
N GLU A 116 14.18 7.18 18.51
CA GLU A 116 15.08 7.78 17.51
C GLU A 116 14.36 8.84 16.67
N ALA A 117 13.19 8.50 16.12
CA ALA A 117 12.39 9.44 15.34
C ALA A 117 11.92 10.66 16.17
N LEU A 118 11.53 10.44 17.43
CA LEU A 118 11.10 11.49 18.35
C LEU A 118 12.24 12.49 18.66
N GLN A 119 13.45 11.99 18.88
CA GLN A 119 14.61 12.82 19.12
C GLN A 119 15.05 13.56 17.85
N LEU A 120 15.08 12.87 16.71
CA LEU A 120 15.54 13.43 15.45
C LEU A 120 14.59 14.50 14.90
N HIS A 121 13.29 14.23 14.87
CA HIS A 121 12.31 15.08 14.19
C HIS A 121 11.61 16.07 15.13
N LEU A 122 11.41 15.71 16.41
CA LEU A 122 10.70 16.55 17.37
C LEU A 122 11.63 17.18 18.41
N GLY A 123 12.95 16.90 18.37
CA GLY A 123 13.93 17.47 19.28
C GLY A 123 13.74 17.06 20.75
N MET A 124 13.03 15.97 21.02
CA MET A 124 12.78 15.49 22.38
C MET A 124 14.08 15.02 23.04
N ASP A 125 14.26 15.35 24.31
CA ASP A 125 15.30 14.73 25.10
C ASP A 125 15.01 13.23 25.38
N LYS A 126 15.99 12.51 25.92
CA LYS A 126 15.86 11.06 26.17
C LYS A 126 14.70 10.70 27.11
N ALA A 127 14.44 11.51 28.13
CA ALA A 127 13.39 11.27 29.11
C ALA A 127 11.99 11.51 28.49
N GLN A 128 11.85 12.60 27.75
CA GLN A 128 10.64 12.94 27.01
C GLN A 128 10.33 11.87 25.94
N ALA A 129 11.34 11.49 25.14
CA ALA A 129 11.19 10.48 24.10
C ALA A 129 10.81 9.12 24.69
N ARG A 130 11.42 8.70 25.82
CA ARG A 130 11.05 7.45 26.51
C ARG A 130 9.60 7.47 27.00
N LYS A 131 9.17 8.56 27.62
CA LYS A 131 7.77 8.72 28.08
C LYS A 131 6.82 8.62 26.88
N ARG A 132 7.13 9.35 25.80
CA ARG A 132 6.30 9.31 24.59
C ARG A 132 6.29 7.92 23.94
N THR A 133 7.40 7.20 23.95
CA THR A 133 7.47 5.80 23.48
C THR A 133 6.52 4.91 24.25
N ILE A 134 6.47 5.02 25.57
CA ILE A 134 5.52 4.24 26.39
C ILE A 134 4.07 4.55 25.98
N GLU A 135 3.70 5.83 25.86
CA GLU A 135 2.37 6.25 25.40
C GLU A 135 2.01 5.66 24.03
N LEU A 136 2.96 5.68 23.08
CA LEU A 136 2.76 5.10 21.73
C LEU A 136 2.56 3.59 21.80
N LEU A 137 3.30 2.88 22.64
CA LEU A 137 3.13 1.43 22.84
C LEU A 137 1.76 1.11 23.47
N GLU A 138 1.29 1.94 24.40
CA GLU A 138 -0.06 1.82 24.97
C GLU A 138 -1.13 2.07 23.91
N MET A 139 -0.97 3.08 23.07
CA MET A 139 -1.90 3.37 21.96
C MET A 139 -2.06 2.21 20.98
N VAL A 140 -1.02 1.40 20.76
CA VAL A 140 -1.11 0.19 19.93
C VAL A 140 -1.41 -1.08 20.72
N ASN A 141 -1.87 -0.94 21.98
CA ASN A 141 -2.26 -2.03 22.88
C ASN A 141 -1.13 -3.03 23.18
N ILE A 142 0.10 -2.57 23.43
CA ILE A 142 1.18 -3.38 24.00
C ILE A 142 0.92 -3.51 25.52
N PRO A 143 0.73 -4.72 26.05
CA PRO A 143 0.45 -4.89 27.47
C PRO A 143 1.68 -4.56 28.32
N ARG A 144 1.49 -3.83 29.42
CA ARG A 144 2.56 -3.40 30.35
C ARG A 144 3.70 -2.65 29.60
N ALA A 145 3.34 -1.67 28.77
CA ALA A 145 4.27 -0.95 27.91
C ALA A 145 5.47 -0.36 28.68
N ALA A 146 5.22 0.19 29.88
CA ALA A 146 6.27 0.76 30.74
C ALA A 146 7.34 -0.25 31.19
N ASP A 147 6.94 -1.52 31.43
CA ASP A 147 7.87 -2.59 31.82
C ASP A 147 8.65 -3.14 30.64
N ARG A 148 8.06 -3.06 29.43
CA ARG A 148 8.55 -3.72 28.22
C ARG A 148 9.24 -2.80 27.23
N VAL A 149 9.23 -1.50 27.49
CA VAL A 149 9.81 -0.50 26.58
C VAL A 149 11.30 -0.72 26.32
N ASP A 150 12.01 -1.31 27.26
CA ASP A 150 13.45 -1.63 27.14
C ASP A 150 13.73 -3.07 26.73
N ASP A 151 12.67 -3.86 26.41
CA ASP A 151 12.80 -5.20 25.82
C ASP A 151 13.33 -5.12 24.38
N TYR A 152 13.89 -6.22 23.91
CA TYR A 152 14.35 -6.41 22.53
C TYR A 152 13.26 -7.01 21.64
N PRO A 153 13.32 -6.81 20.30
CA PRO A 153 12.32 -7.35 19.38
C PRO A 153 12.05 -8.85 19.51
N HIS A 154 13.06 -9.66 19.79
CA HIS A 154 12.92 -11.11 19.94
C HIS A 154 12.07 -11.52 21.14
N GLN A 155 11.86 -10.64 22.11
CA GLN A 155 11.01 -10.87 23.29
C GLN A 155 9.52 -10.59 23.02
N PHE A 156 9.19 -10.10 21.82
CA PHE A 156 7.84 -9.80 21.37
C PHE A 156 7.32 -10.87 20.39
N SER A 157 6.01 -11.19 20.48
CA SER A 157 5.35 -12.02 19.46
C SER A 157 5.28 -11.29 18.11
N GLY A 158 4.99 -12.01 17.02
CA GLY A 158 4.86 -11.42 15.68
C GLY A 158 3.86 -10.26 15.64
N GLY A 159 2.66 -10.46 16.19
CA GLY A 159 1.66 -9.41 16.26
C GLY A 159 2.06 -8.22 17.15
N MET A 160 2.85 -8.45 18.22
CA MET A 160 3.37 -7.36 19.04
C MET A 160 4.47 -6.57 18.29
N ARG A 161 5.36 -7.23 17.55
CA ARG A 161 6.35 -6.55 16.70
C ARG A 161 5.68 -5.68 15.66
N GLN A 162 4.61 -6.17 15.05
CA GLN A 162 3.82 -5.40 14.09
C GLN A 162 3.21 -4.15 14.72
N ARG A 163 2.66 -4.27 15.92
CA ARG A 163 2.15 -3.11 16.68
C ARG A 163 3.25 -2.11 17.03
N VAL A 164 4.45 -2.59 17.37
CA VAL A 164 5.62 -1.73 17.59
C VAL A 164 5.98 -0.96 16.31
N MET A 165 5.98 -1.61 15.14
CA MET A 165 6.23 -0.93 13.86
C MET A 165 5.18 0.14 13.57
N ILE A 166 3.92 -0.13 13.88
CA ILE A 166 2.85 0.88 13.76
C ILE A 166 3.13 2.04 14.73
N ALA A 167 3.50 1.76 15.99
CA ALA A 167 3.87 2.79 16.96
C ALA A 167 5.06 3.66 16.47
N MET A 168 6.07 3.04 15.85
CA MET A 168 7.18 3.75 15.22
C MET A 168 6.69 4.65 14.09
N GLY A 169 5.85 4.14 13.20
CA GLY A 169 5.26 4.92 12.11
C GLY A 169 4.45 6.12 12.62
N LEU A 170 3.79 5.99 13.76
CA LEU A 170 2.96 7.04 14.35
C LEU A 170 3.71 8.02 15.25
N SER A 171 5.00 7.77 15.52
CA SER A 171 5.77 8.51 16.54
C SER A 171 5.73 10.02 16.36
N CYS A 172 5.86 10.51 15.12
CA CYS A 172 5.85 11.95 14.81
C CYS A 172 4.48 12.50 14.36
N ASN A 173 3.39 11.78 14.58
CA ASN A 173 2.03 12.13 14.12
C ASN A 173 2.00 12.49 12.62
N PRO A 174 2.31 11.53 11.74
CA PRO A 174 2.42 11.79 10.31
C PRO A 174 1.08 12.19 9.69
N GLN A 175 1.11 13.01 8.65
CA GLN A 175 -0.07 13.35 7.85
C GLN A 175 -0.51 12.17 6.96
N LEU A 176 0.45 11.35 6.53
CA LEU A 176 0.22 10.16 5.69
C LEU A 176 0.97 8.95 6.26
N LEU A 177 0.24 7.87 6.50
CA LEU A 177 0.79 6.56 6.83
C LEU A 177 0.70 5.65 5.61
N ILE A 178 1.83 5.11 5.16
CA ILE A 178 1.90 4.07 4.13
C ILE A 178 2.10 2.73 4.84
N ALA A 179 1.18 1.79 4.67
CA ALA A 179 1.24 0.46 5.24
C ALA A 179 1.37 -0.57 4.10
N ASP A 180 2.56 -1.14 3.94
CA ASP A 180 2.87 -2.09 2.88
C ASP A 180 2.71 -3.52 3.40
N GLU A 181 1.59 -4.15 3.06
CA GLU A 181 1.18 -5.51 3.47
C GLU A 181 1.36 -5.81 4.97
N PRO A 182 0.94 -4.91 5.88
CA PRO A 182 1.33 -4.97 7.30
C PRO A 182 0.72 -6.13 8.08
N THR A 183 -0.12 -6.95 7.46
CA THR A 183 -0.83 -8.06 8.15
C THR A 183 -0.65 -9.41 7.45
N THR A 184 0.16 -9.50 6.41
CA THR A 184 0.27 -10.69 5.54
C THR A 184 0.74 -11.96 6.28
N ALA A 185 1.59 -11.83 7.29
CA ALA A 185 2.14 -12.97 8.04
C ALA A 185 1.42 -13.22 9.40
N LEU A 186 0.23 -12.66 9.60
CA LEU A 186 -0.50 -12.72 10.86
C LEU A 186 -1.76 -13.58 10.73
N ASP A 187 -2.15 -14.19 11.85
CA ASP A 187 -3.44 -14.88 11.93
C ASP A 187 -4.61 -13.86 11.84
N VAL A 188 -5.79 -14.36 11.44
CA VAL A 188 -6.98 -13.53 11.18
C VAL A 188 -7.40 -12.71 12.40
N THR A 189 -7.23 -13.26 13.61
CA THR A 189 -7.59 -12.59 14.86
C THR A 189 -6.68 -11.40 15.13
N ILE A 190 -5.36 -11.57 14.98
CA ILE A 190 -4.38 -10.50 15.16
C ILE A 190 -4.53 -9.45 14.06
N GLN A 191 -4.78 -9.89 12.82
CA GLN A 191 -5.08 -8.98 11.70
C GLN A 191 -6.27 -8.07 12.02
N ALA A 192 -7.39 -8.63 12.48
CA ALA A 192 -8.57 -7.85 12.88
C ALA A 192 -8.24 -6.82 13.97
N GLN A 193 -7.48 -7.22 14.99
CA GLN A 193 -7.05 -6.32 16.07
C GLN A 193 -6.18 -5.16 15.56
N ILE A 194 -5.28 -5.42 14.61
CA ILE A 194 -4.44 -4.38 14.01
C ILE A 194 -5.29 -3.40 13.19
N LEU A 195 -6.24 -3.92 12.40
CA LEU A 195 -7.15 -3.08 11.63
C LEU A 195 -7.98 -2.16 12.53
N ASP A 196 -8.47 -2.66 13.66
CA ASP A 196 -9.23 -1.86 14.63
C ASP A 196 -8.36 -0.77 15.27
N ILE A 197 -7.09 -1.09 15.62
CA ILE A 197 -6.12 -0.10 16.11
C ILE A 197 -5.91 1.00 15.05
N VAL A 198 -5.65 0.63 13.80
CA VAL A 198 -5.39 1.61 12.71
C VAL A 198 -6.62 2.48 12.44
N LYS A 199 -7.83 1.89 12.40
CA LYS A 199 -9.09 2.65 12.23
C LYS A 199 -9.31 3.65 13.37
N ARG A 200 -9.05 3.26 14.61
CA ARG A 200 -9.15 4.14 15.76
C ARG A 200 -8.15 5.28 15.66
N LEU A 201 -6.87 4.97 15.42
CA LEU A 201 -5.80 5.96 15.34
C LEU A 201 -5.96 6.91 14.15
N LYS A 202 -6.45 6.43 12.98
CA LYS A 202 -6.82 7.29 11.85
C LYS A 202 -7.81 8.39 12.29
N ARG A 203 -8.86 8.01 13.03
CA ARG A 203 -9.89 8.97 13.50
C ARG A 203 -9.36 9.94 14.55
N GLU A 204 -8.53 9.45 15.48
CA GLU A 204 -7.96 10.25 16.57
C GLU A 204 -6.91 11.25 16.07
N LEU A 205 -6.10 10.87 15.09
CA LEU A 205 -4.99 11.67 14.57
C LEU A 205 -5.34 12.44 13.29
N GLY A 206 -6.45 12.11 12.63
CA GLY A 206 -6.87 12.75 11.38
C GLY A 206 -5.95 12.47 10.18
N MET A 207 -5.10 11.44 10.25
CA MET A 207 -4.14 11.11 9.20
C MET A 207 -4.79 10.43 7.99
N ALA A 208 -4.19 10.61 6.82
CA ALA A 208 -4.48 9.81 5.64
C ALA A 208 -3.70 8.49 5.66
N ILE A 209 -4.20 7.46 4.95
CA ILE A 209 -3.56 6.15 4.90
C ILE A 209 -3.50 5.65 3.45
N ILE A 210 -2.34 5.11 3.03
CA ILE A 210 -2.24 4.18 1.90
C ILE A 210 -2.08 2.79 2.49
N TRP A 211 -3.02 1.89 2.19
CA TRP A 211 -3.00 0.51 2.66
C TRP A 211 -2.81 -0.46 1.49
N ILE A 212 -1.66 -1.08 1.44
CA ILE A 212 -1.34 -2.08 0.41
C ILE A 212 -1.64 -3.46 0.96
N THR A 213 -2.35 -4.25 0.17
CA THR A 213 -2.65 -5.66 0.48
C THR A 213 -3.06 -6.41 -0.79
N HIS A 214 -2.97 -7.74 -0.75
CA HIS A 214 -3.61 -8.61 -1.73
C HIS A 214 -5.00 -9.09 -1.27
N ASP A 215 -5.38 -8.79 -0.02
CA ASP A 215 -6.66 -9.18 0.58
C ASP A 215 -7.70 -8.08 0.41
N LEU A 216 -8.58 -8.26 -0.57
CA LEU A 216 -9.70 -7.36 -0.81
C LEU A 216 -10.68 -7.33 0.39
N GLY A 217 -10.82 -8.41 1.16
CA GLY A 217 -11.68 -8.42 2.35
C GLY A 217 -11.24 -7.39 3.39
N VAL A 218 -9.92 -7.21 3.56
CA VAL A 218 -9.36 -6.16 4.41
C VAL A 218 -9.70 -4.77 3.89
N VAL A 219 -9.55 -4.57 2.58
CA VAL A 219 -9.81 -3.28 1.94
C VAL A 219 -11.27 -2.88 2.05
N ALA A 220 -12.20 -3.82 1.86
CA ALA A 220 -13.64 -3.59 2.01
C ALA A 220 -14.02 -2.97 3.38
N GLY A 221 -13.28 -3.35 4.41
CA GLY A 221 -13.54 -2.88 5.78
C GLY A 221 -12.76 -1.63 6.19
N LEU A 222 -11.73 -1.20 5.44
CA LEU A 222 -10.80 -0.15 5.87
C LEU A 222 -10.76 1.05 4.93
N ALA A 223 -10.78 0.82 3.61
CA ALA A 223 -10.53 1.85 2.62
C ALA A 223 -11.77 2.64 2.25
N ASP A 224 -11.58 3.89 1.86
CA ASP A 224 -12.59 4.76 1.28
C ASP A 224 -12.63 4.57 -0.26
N ARG A 225 -11.44 4.51 -0.88
CA ARG A 225 -11.24 4.20 -2.31
C ARG A 225 -10.23 3.08 -2.50
N VAL A 226 -10.30 2.43 -3.67
CA VAL A 226 -9.40 1.34 -4.07
C VAL A 226 -8.77 1.63 -5.42
N VAL A 227 -7.49 1.36 -5.52
CA VAL A 227 -6.71 1.29 -6.76
C VAL A 227 -6.33 -0.16 -6.98
N VAL A 228 -6.70 -0.72 -8.11
CA VAL A 228 -6.33 -2.07 -8.54
C VAL A 228 -5.14 -1.98 -9.49
N MET A 229 -4.06 -2.66 -9.15
CA MET A 229 -2.84 -2.68 -9.96
C MET A 229 -2.60 -4.05 -10.60
N TYR A 230 -2.14 -4.03 -11.84
CA TYR A 230 -1.70 -5.21 -12.57
C TYR A 230 -0.49 -4.89 -13.44
N ALA A 231 0.57 -5.68 -13.35
CA ALA A 231 1.79 -5.56 -14.17
C ALA A 231 2.37 -4.12 -14.25
N GLY A 232 2.39 -3.42 -13.11
CA GLY A 232 2.91 -2.06 -13.02
C GLY A 232 1.96 -0.94 -13.45
N TYR A 233 0.72 -1.26 -13.85
CA TYR A 233 -0.31 -0.30 -14.24
C TYR A 233 -1.44 -0.23 -13.22
N VAL A 234 -2.06 0.95 -13.10
CA VAL A 234 -3.39 1.07 -12.50
C VAL A 234 -4.41 0.67 -13.56
N ILE A 235 -5.23 -0.33 -13.28
CA ILE A 235 -6.20 -0.86 -14.24
C ILE A 235 -7.65 -0.52 -13.89
N GLU A 236 -7.93 -0.24 -12.63
CA GLU A 236 -9.23 0.21 -12.17
C GLU A 236 -9.08 0.98 -10.87
N HIS A 237 -9.83 2.07 -10.69
CA HIS A 237 -9.95 2.70 -9.39
C HIS A 237 -11.37 3.22 -9.18
N ALA A 238 -11.89 3.07 -7.96
CA ALA A 238 -13.24 3.48 -7.59
C ALA A 238 -13.38 3.69 -6.08
N GLU A 239 -14.50 4.26 -5.65
CA GLU A 239 -14.94 4.12 -4.26
C GLU A 239 -15.13 2.65 -3.93
N VAL A 240 -14.80 2.24 -2.69
CA VAL A 240 -14.87 0.82 -2.29
C VAL A 240 -16.22 0.21 -2.61
N LYS A 241 -17.31 0.90 -2.26
CA LYS A 241 -18.68 0.40 -2.47
C LYS A 241 -18.96 0.12 -3.94
N ASP A 242 -18.52 1.03 -4.82
CA ASP A 242 -18.76 0.93 -6.25
C ASP A 242 -17.92 -0.20 -6.88
N LEU A 243 -16.65 -0.32 -6.48
CA LEU A 243 -15.78 -1.40 -6.96
C LEU A 243 -16.35 -2.79 -6.63
N TYR A 244 -16.91 -2.97 -5.42
CA TYR A 244 -17.47 -4.27 -5.02
C TYR A 244 -18.85 -4.53 -5.62
N ALA A 245 -19.66 -3.50 -5.82
CA ALA A 245 -20.99 -3.63 -6.42
C ALA A 245 -20.93 -3.82 -7.94
N ASP A 246 -20.04 -3.09 -8.61
CA ASP A 246 -19.98 -3.00 -10.07
C ASP A 246 -18.53 -2.91 -10.59
N PRO A 247 -17.70 -3.97 -10.39
CA PRO A 247 -16.34 -4.01 -10.92
C PRO A 247 -16.36 -4.00 -12.46
N ARG A 248 -15.51 -3.19 -13.08
CA ARG A 248 -15.50 -2.91 -14.52
C ARG A 248 -14.34 -3.54 -15.26
N HIS A 249 -13.30 -3.99 -14.56
CA HIS A 249 -12.16 -4.67 -15.19
C HIS A 249 -12.26 -6.21 -14.98
N PRO A 250 -12.03 -7.05 -16.02
CA PRO A 250 -12.06 -8.52 -15.89
C PRO A 250 -11.15 -9.07 -14.79
N TYR A 251 -9.99 -8.46 -14.57
CA TYR A 251 -9.09 -8.84 -13.49
C TYR A 251 -9.69 -8.57 -12.10
N THR A 252 -10.30 -7.40 -11.90
CA THR A 252 -11.00 -7.07 -10.65
C THR A 252 -12.12 -8.04 -10.35
N LEU A 253 -12.88 -8.41 -11.40
CA LEU A 253 -13.90 -9.48 -11.32
C LEU A 253 -13.29 -10.80 -10.84
N GLY A 254 -12.14 -11.19 -11.40
CA GLY A 254 -11.41 -12.40 -11.01
C GLY A 254 -10.96 -12.34 -9.56
N LEU A 255 -10.38 -11.23 -9.13
CA LEU A 255 -9.96 -11.03 -7.74
C LEU A 255 -11.13 -11.15 -6.76
N LEU A 256 -12.28 -10.51 -7.05
CA LEU A 256 -13.46 -10.56 -6.20
C LEU A 256 -14.10 -11.97 -6.14
N ARG A 257 -14.04 -12.74 -7.23
CA ARG A 257 -14.50 -14.14 -7.27
C ARG A 257 -13.59 -15.12 -6.49
N SER A 258 -12.36 -14.71 -6.23
CA SER A 258 -11.39 -15.49 -5.45
C SER A 258 -11.54 -15.29 -3.94
N ILE A 259 -12.39 -14.35 -3.48
CA ILE A 259 -12.65 -14.12 -2.05
C ILE A 259 -13.64 -15.14 -1.53
N PRO A 260 -13.37 -15.84 -0.40
CA PRO A 260 -14.34 -16.69 0.27
C PRO A 260 -15.55 -15.86 0.74
N ARG A 261 -16.74 -16.19 0.29
CA ARG A 261 -17.98 -15.58 0.78
C ARG A 261 -18.48 -16.34 2.01
N LEU A 262 -18.72 -15.61 3.10
CA LEU A 262 -19.22 -16.19 4.36
C LEU A 262 -20.69 -16.67 4.23
N ASP A 263 -21.43 -16.12 3.31
CA ASP A 263 -22.87 -16.38 3.02
C ASP A 263 -23.10 -17.38 1.90
N ALA A 264 -22.05 -17.77 1.17
CA ALA A 264 -22.18 -18.80 0.14
C ALA A 264 -22.30 -20.18 0.80
N GLU A 265 -23.29 -20.99 0.37
CA GLU A 265 -23.36 -22.40 0.72
C GLU A 265 -21.97 -23.04 0.52
N ARG A 266 -21.54 -23.90 1.46
CA ARG A 266 -20.19 -24.53 1.54
C ARG A 266 -19.62 -25.15 0.25
N LYS A 267 -20.34 -25.07 -0.86
CA LYS A 267 -20.01 -25.67 -2.19
C LYS A 267 -19.59 -24.69 -3.26
N ALA A 268 -19.58 -23.36 -3.02
CA ALA A 268 -19.10 -22.43 -4.05
C ALA A 268 -17.58 -22.61 -4.21
N LYS A 269 -17.16 -23.23 -5.31
CA LYS A 269 -15.73 -23.32 -5.69
C LYS A 269 -15.19 -21.92 -5.89
N LEU A 270 -14.13 -21.57 -5.17
CA LEU A 270 -13.32 -20.39 -5.49
C LEU A 270 -12.76 -20.57 -6.89
N THR A 271 -12.94 -19.57 -7.73
CA THR A 271 -12.41 -19.60 -9.10
C THR A 271 -11.15 -18.75 -9.14
N PRO A 272 -9.96 -19.36 -9.14
CA PRO A 272 -8.71 -18.61 -9.26
C PRO A 272 -8.61 -17.96 -10.65
N ILE A 273 -7.87 -16.88 -10.76
CA ILE A 273 -7.51 -16.31 -12.06
C ILE A 273 -6.47 -17.24 -12.69
N GLU A 274 -6.84 -17.87 -13.82
CA GLU A 274 -5.97 -18.81 -14.51
C GLU A 274 -4.74 -18.14 -15.12
N GLY A 275 -3.66 -18.88 -15.27
CA GLY A 275 -2.39 -18.44 -15.86
C GLY A 275 -1.51 -17.63 -14.90
N LEU A 276 -0.34 -17.24 -15.38
CA LEU A 276 0.64 -16.47 -14.65
C LEU A 276 0.62 -14.99 -15.07
N PRO A 277 0.94 -14.04 -14.18
CA PRO A 277 1.20 -12.66 -14.57
C PRO A 277 2.31 -12.58 -15.64
N PRO A 278 2.30 -11.55 -16.50
CA PRO A 278 3.34 -11.40 -17.51
C PRO A 278 4.71 -11.12 -16.87
N ASP A 279 5.78 -11.48 -17.59
CA ASP A 279 7.11 -11.03 -17.25
C ASP A 279 7.22 -9.52 -17.48
N LEU A 280 7.70 -8.81 -16.45
CA LEU A 280 7.86 -7.36 -16.51
C LEU A 280 9.08 -6.91 -17.33
N ILE A 281 9.93 -7.83 -17.77
CA ILE A 281 11.03 -7.57 -18.70
C ILE A 281 10.50 -7.50 -20.13
N ASP A 282 9.71 -8.51 -20.52
CA ASP A 282 9.16 -8.66 -21.87
C ASP A 282 7.63 -8.41 -21.87
N MET A 283 7.29 -7.14 -21.66
CA MET A 283 5.89 -6.73 -21.57
C MET A 283 5.20 -6.81 -22.94
N PRO A 284 3.98 -7.37 -23.02
CA PRO A 284 3.22 -7.40 -24.26
C PRO A 284 2.93 -5.97 -24.78
N PRO A 285 2.84 -5.76 -26.09
CA PRO A 285 2.54 -4.44 -26.68
C PRO A 285 1.14 -3.94 -26.34
N GLY A 286 0.22 -4.86 -26.08
CA GLY A 286 -1.17 -4.59 -25.75
C GLY A 286 -1.45 -4.60 -24.24
N CYS A 287 -2.70 -4.95 -23.90
CA CYS A 287 -3.13 -5.07 -22.51
C CYS A 287 -2.36 -6.21 -21.80
N PRO A 288 -1.68 -5.94 -20.69
CA PRO A 288 -0.91 -6.97 -19.98
C PRO A 288 -1.76 -8.13 -19.45
N PHE A 289 -3.06 -7.89 -19.24
CA PHE A 289 -4.00 -8.93 -18.78
C PHE A 289 -4.60 -9.75 -19.94
N ALA A 290 -4.44 -9.35 -21.20
CA ALA A 290 -5.07 -10.02 -22.36
C ALA A 290 -4.82 -11.54 -22.40
N PRO A 291 -3.63 -12.09 -22.12
CA PRO A 291 -3.40 -13.55 -22.12
C PRO A 291 -4.21 -14.34 -21.08
N ARG A 292 -4.70 -13.68 -20.03
CA ARG A 292 -5.49 -14.28 -18.94
C ARG A 292 -6.97 -13.86 -18.99
N CYS A 293 -7.34 -13.02 -19.95
CA CYS A 293 -8.64 -12.37 -20.00
C CYS A 293 -9.64 -13.17 -20.83
N ALA A 294 -10.72 -13.66 -20.21
CA ALA A 294 -11.81 -14.33 -20.91
C ALA A 294 -12.61 -13.39 -21.85
N TYR A 295 -12.43 -12.08 -21.73
CA TYR A 295 -13.11 -11.04 -22.51
C TYR A 295 -12.17 -10.39 -23.55
N ALA A 296 -10.98 -10.96 -23.79
CA ALA A 296 -10.00 -10.34 -24.69
C ALA A 296 -10.55 -10.24 -26.12
N ILE A 297 -10.33 -9.08 -26.75
CA ILE A 297 -10.61 -8.80 -28.16
C ILE A 297 -9.29 -8.49 -28.88
N GLU A 298 -9.29 -8.46 -30.21
CA GLU A 298 -8.07 -8.21 -31.03
C GLU A 298 -7.33 -6.93 -30.63
N ARG A 299 -8.07 -5.86 -30.33
CA ARG A 299 -7.49 -4.60 -29.85
C ARG A 299 -6.64 -4.77 -28.58
N CYS A 300 -7.06 -5.66 -27.67
CA CYS A 300 -6.31 -5.93 -26.44
C CYS A 300 -4.91 -6.52 -26.68
N LEU A 301 -4.68 -7.13 -27.84
CA LEU A 301 -3.38 -7.73 -28.16
C LEU A 301 -2.35 -6.72 -28.66
N VAL A 302 -2.82 -5.56 -29.17
CA VAL A 302 -1.96 -4.58 -29.85
C VAL A 302 -1.92 -3.22 -29.17
N GLU A 303 -2.91 -2.92 -28.31
CA GLU A 303 -3.01 -1.61 -27.67
C GLU A 303 -3.34 -1.77 -26.17
N ASN A 304 -2.50 -1.17 -25.31
CA ASN A 304 -2.76 -1.14 -23.86
C ASN A 304 -3.79 -0.04 -23.55
N PRO A 305 -4.93 -0.37 -22.91
CA PRO A 305 -5.95 0.62 -22.57
C PRO A 305 -5.41 1.62 -21.52
N THR A 306 -5.86 2.86 -21.62
CA THR A 306 -5.66 3.89 -20.61
C THR A 306 -6.89 4.00 -19.72
N LEU A 307 -6.72 4.55 -18.51
CA LEU A 307 -7.83 4.81 -17.61
C LEU A 307 -8.86 5.75 -18.26
N GLN A 308 -10.11 5.34 -18.24
CA GLN A 308 -11.27 6.09 -18.74
C GLN A 308 -12.35 6.15 -17.66
N THR A 309 -12.96 7.31 -17.49
CA THR A 309 -14.05 7.48 -16.55
C THR A 309 -15.30 6.76 -17.06
N VAL A 310 -15.81 5.79 -16.31
CA VAL A 310 -17.02 5.00 -16.63
C VAL A 310 -18.20 5.38 -15.74
N ALA A 311 -17.92 5.93 -14.54
CA ALA A 311 -18.93 6.48 -13.64
C ALA A 311 -18.28 7.55 -12.76
N ARG A 312 -19.05 8.22 -11.90
CA ARG A 312 -18.54 9.20 -10.97
C ARG A 312 -17.47 8.54 -10.07
N ARG A 313 -16.22 9.06 -10.09
CA ARG A 313 -15.09 8.53 -9.33
C ARG A 313 -14.78 7.05 -9.59
N HIS A 314 -15.15 6.56 -10.78
CA HIS A 314 -14.85 5.20 -11.21
C HIS A 314 -14.18 5.26 -12.59
N GLU A 315 -12.94 4.84 -12.65
CA GLU A 315 -12.13 4.79 -13.87
C GLU A 315 -11.60 3.38 -14.09
N VAL A 316 -11.54 2.97 -15.34
CA VAL A 316 -11.09 1.64 -15.75
C VAL A 316 -10.23 1.71 -17.02
N ALA A 317 -9.18 0.91 -17.07
CA ALA A 317 -8.34 0.69 -18.23
C ALA A 317 -8.75 -0.61 -18.93
N CYS A 318 -9.85 -0.57 -19.67
CA CYS A 318 -10.39 -1.75 -20.39
C CYS A 318 -11.07 -1.32 -21.68
N TRP A 319 -10.89 -2.09 -22.77
CA TRP A 319 -11.57 -1.88 -24.05
C TRP A 319 -12.96 -2.49 -24.09
N VAL A 320 -13.30 -3.36 -23.14
CA VAL A 320 -14.56 -4.12 -23.13
C VAL A 320 -15.41 -3.69 -21.94
N ASP A 321 -16.68 -3.43 -22.18
CA ASP A 321 -17.66 -3.28 -21.12
C ASP A 321 -18.10 -4.67 -20.64
N VAL A 322 -17.57 -5.07 -19.47
CA VAL A 322 -17.86 -6.36 -18.84
C VAL A 322 -19.22 -6.42 -18.15
N THR A 323 -19.97 -5.33 -18.16
CA THR A 323 -21.33 -5.29 -17.61
C THR A 323 -22.39 -5.59 -18.67
N ALA A 324 -22.05 -5.46 -19.95
CA ALA A 324 -22.92 -5.84 -21.06
C ALA A 324 -23.20 -7.36 -20.98
N GLY A 325 -24.43 -7.73 -20.55
CA GLY A 325 -24.85 -9.13 -20.37
C GLY A 325 -24.94 -9.62 -18.93
N ARG A 326 -24.79 -8.74 -17.92
CA ARG A 326 -25.22 -9.01 -16.55
C ARG A 326 -26.70 -8.64 -16.44
N GLU A 327 -27.60 -9.60 -16.67
CA GLU A 327 -29.01 -9.56 -16.24
C GLU A 327 -29.16 -10.24 -14.87
#